data_23969be2a3e30b317d935bb0b76d43a3
#
_entry.id   23969be2a3e30b317d935bb0b76d43a3
#
_cell.length_a   1.000
_cell.length_b   1.000
_cell.length_c   1.000
_cell.angle_alpha   90.00
_cell.angle_beta   90.00
_cell.angle_gamma   90.00
#
_symmetry.space_group_name_H-M   'P 1'
#
loop_
_entity.id
_entity.type
_entity.pdbx_description
1 polymer ?
#
loop_
_entity_poly.entity_id
_entity_poly.type
_entity_poly.pdbx_seq_one_letter_code
_entity_poly.pdbx_strand_id
1 'polypeptide(L)'
;EWIVADDNGTRRSQPTRGSLEEAAGAVQGRPVIVLLPATETLTTAVNLPMRAGAKLNAALPYALEEQVAVDVDTMHFAAGDKRESGVRAVAAVAREQLERWLGELEEAGITPWKMVPENYGLARIPGTMSVLVDDDCVFFNDGEDAEFVMQGATPSDALVAAGKLMDRADDDVPPDPSGHLVVYCDAADEERLSHDWIALRHELHSVDINLLPDGALPRLAVTVASGQGVNLLQGRYGPKADYGSWLRPWSKAAMLLLAFLVVGFAGKGVDYYRLTQEEAALQEQFAEAYRLFRPGETGPFSDPLQLVESLRRSLGTSAAPQVFLPSVLQLSVALSQNTEAKVDSVSYRAGVFDVRITAPDVETVGKLQEAIAATGQFVASIQSTDKVDDRITSRIQIREAGS
;
A
#
# COMPACT_ATOMS: atom_id res chain seq x y z
N GLU A 1 21.14 -16.42 35.33
CA GLU A 1 21.19 -15.11 35.96
C GLU A 1 20.33 -14.11 35.19
N TRP A 2 19.67 -13.14 35.89
CA TRP A 2 18.86 -12.11 35.21
C TRP A 2 18.90 -10.78 35.98
N ILE A 3 18.55 -9.74 35.25
CA ILE A 3 18.47 -8.37 35.74
C ILE A 3 17.29 -7.65 35.08
N VAL A 4 16.66 -6.70 35.75
CA VAL A 4 15.65 -5.81 35.18
C VAL A 4 16.30 -4.46 34.83
N ALA A 5 16.19 -4.07 33.57
CA ALA A 5 16.62 -2.76 33.08
C ALA A 5 15.44 -2.02 32.42
N ASP A 6 15.56 -0.69 32.28
CA ASP A 6 14.66 0.09 31.46
C ASP A 6 15.09 0.11 30.00
N ASP A 7 14.30 0.77 29.13
CA ASP A 7 14.56 0.85 27.68
C ASP A 7 15.89 1.54 27.33
N ASN A 8 16.47 2.30 28.26
CA ASN A 8 17.78 2.92 28.09
C ASN A 8 18.92 2.08 28.68
N GLY A 9 18.62 0.88 29.16
CA GLY A 9 19.57 0.00 29.81
C GLY A 9 19.86 0.35 31.28
N THR A 10 19.20 1.37 31.86
CA THR A 10 19.40 1.72 33.26
C THR A 10 18.87 0.60 34.15
N ARG A 11 19.74 0.10 35.04
CA ARG A 11 19.44 -0.98 35.98
C ARG A 11 18.31 -0.63 36.93
N ARG A 12 17.33 -1.53 37.08
CA ARG A 12 16.17 -1.38 37.96
C ARG A 12 16.15 -2.42 39.08
N SER A 13 16.94 -3.49 38.98
CA SER A 13 17.08 -4.51 40.04
C SER A 13 18.53 -4.89 40.23
N GLN A 14 18.84 -5.59 41.32
CA GLN A 14 20.10 -6.31 41.50
C GLN A 14 20.09 -7.53 40.57
N PRO A 15 21.28 -8.00 40.13
CA PRO A 15 21.40 -9.29 39.46
C PRO A 15 20.90 -10.40 40.38
N THR A 16 20.16 -11.33 39.84
CA THR A 16 19.61 -12.45 40.57
C THR A 16 19.98 -13.75 39.87
N ARG A 17 20.42 -14.73 40.64
CA ARG A 17 20.72 -16.09 40.13
C ARG A 17 19.65 -17.06 40.57
N GLY A 18 19.24 -17.96 39.71
CA GLY A 18 18.22 -18.96 40.00
C GLY A 18 17.84 -19.74 38.75
N SER A 19 16.76 -20.50 38.83
CA SER A 19 16.26 -21.29 37.71
C SER A 19 15.53 -20.44 36.66
N LEU A 20 15.28 -21.01 35.49
CA LEU A 20 14.50 -20.32 34.43
C LEU A 20 13.05 -20.08 34.86
N GLU A 21 12.45 -20.97 35.67
CA GLU A 21 11.10 -20.82 36.19
C GLU A 21 11.02 -19.63 37.18
N GLU A 22 12.07 -19.41 37.97
CA GLU A 22 12.16 -18.23 38.84
C GLU A 22 12.32 -16.94 38.04
N ALA A 23 13.13 -16.99 36.97
CA ALA A 23 13.25 -15.88 36.02
C ALA A 23 11.92 -15.56 35.34
N ALA A 24 11.15 -16.60 34.94
CA ALA A 24 9.82 -16.43 34.37
C ALA A 24 8.86 -15.66 35.28
N GLY A 25 8.95 -15.88 36.58
CA GLY A 25 8.19 -15.11 37.58
C GLY A 25 8.54 -13.62 37.61
N ALA A 26 9.76 -13.25 37.23
CA ALA A 26 10.21 -11.87 37.16
C ALA A 26 9.83 -11.15 35.85
N VAL A 27 9.43 -11.87 34.78
CA VAL A 27 9.11 -11.29 33.45
C VAL A 27 7.93 -10.31 33.53
N GLN A 28 6.83 -10.68 34.19
CA GLN A 28 5.67 -9.80 34.44
C GLN A 28 5.19 -9.00 33.21
N GLY A 29 5.23 -9.63 32.01
CA GLY A 29 4.83 -9.00 30.75
C GLY A 29 5.86 -8.04 30.12
N ARG A 30 7.08 -7.97 30.68
CA ARG A 30 8.19 -7.21 30.07
C ARG A 30 8.78 -7.97 28.89
N PRO A 31 9.33 -7.28 27.87
CA PRO A 31 10.12 -7.94 26.82
C PRO A 31 11.38 -8.55 27.45
N VAL A 32 11.69 -9.79 27.07
CA VAL A 32 12.86 -10.51 27.57
C VAL A 32 13.95 -10.52 26.51
N ILE A 33 15.15 -10.07 26.87
CA ILE A 33 16.36 -10.20 26.07
C ILE A 33 17.19 -11.29 26.70
N VAL A 34 17.55 -12.29 25.90
CA VAL A 34 18.42 -13.39 26.34
C VAL A 34 19.82 -13.16 25.79
N LEU A 35 20.81 -13.12 26.67
CA LEU A 35 22.21 -13.13 26.31
C LEU A 35 22.66 -14.59 26.14
N LEU A 36 23.28 -14.88 25.02
CA LEU A 36 23.75 -16.20 24.64
C LEU A 36 25.23 -16.30 24.88
N PRO A 37 25.76 -17.47 25.35
CA PRO A 37 27.18 -17.67 25.56
C PRO A 37 27.97 -17.36 24.27
N ALA A 38 28.91 -16.45 24.37
CA ALA A 38 29.74 -16.06 23.22
C ALA A 38 30.65 -17.21 22.73
N THR A 39 30.96 -18.15 23.61
CA THR A 39 31.74 -19.36 23.27
C THR A 39 30.97 -20.35 22.39
N GLU A 40 29.64 -20.28 22.36
CA GLU A 40 28.75 -21.12 21.53
C GLU A 40 28.20 -20.38 20.31
N THR A 41 28.58 -19.11 20.12
CA THR A 41 28.15 -18.27 19.02
C THR A 41 29.35 -17.72 18.26
N LEU A 42 29.27 -17.66 16.94
CA LEU A 42 30.24 -16.96 16.12
C LEU A 42 29.74 -15.52 15.89
N THR A 43 30.59 -14.54 16.19
CA THR A 43 30.34 -13.14 15.83
C THR A 43 31.43 -12.64 14.92
N THR A 44 31.04 -11.97 13.85
CA THR A 44 32.00 -11.46 12.83
C THR A 44 31.37 -10.23 12.12
N ALA A 45 32.18 -9.65 11.23
CA ALA A 45 31.71 -8.53 10.41
C ALA A 45 31.96 -8.84 8.93
N VAL A 46 30.95 -8.59 8.09
CA VAL A 46 31.03 -8.82 6.64
C VAL A 46 30.73 -7.57 5.85
N ASN A 47 31.44 -7.39 4.75
CA ASN A 47 31.16 -6.32 3.80
C ASN A 47 30.38 -6.89 2.60
N LEU A 48 29.06 -6.85 2.68
CA LEU A 48 28.18 -7.26 1.58
C LEU A 48 27.41 -6.06 1.04
N PRO A 49 27.49 -5.76 -0.27
CA PRO A 49 26.83 -4.60 -0.89
C PRO A 49 25.32 -4.80 -1.07
N MET A 50 24.69 -5.52 -0.13
CA MET A 50 23.26 -5.83 -0.18
C MET A 50 22.48 -5.11 0.93
N ARG A 51 21.20 -4.83 0.67
CA ARG A 51 20.27 -4.35 1.70
C ARG A 51 19.83 -5.50 2.60
N ALA A 52 19.47 -5.17 3.84
CA ALA A 52 18.87 -6.14 4.76
C ALA A 52 17.61 -6.79 4.14
N GLY A 53 17.43 -8.08 4.41
CA GLY A 53 16.29 -8.85 3.93
C GLY A 53 16.65 -10.26 3.47
N ALA A 54 15.69 -10.95 2.86
CA ALA A 54 15.83 -12.36 2.50
C ALA A 54 17.03 -12.68 1.59
N LYS A 55 17.41 -11.75 0.69
CA LYS A 55 18.59 -11.94 -0.18
C LYS A 55 19.91 -11.91 0.59
N LEU A 56 20.03 -11.00 1.57
CA LEU A 56 21.20 -10.95 2.44
C LEU A 56 21.30 -12.23 3.25
N ASN A 57 20.22 -12.64 3.90
CA ASN A 57 20.20 -13.85 4.73
C ASN A 57 20.54 -15.12 3.93
N ALA A 58 20.16 -15.18 2.67
CA ALA A 58 20.53 -16.29 1.78
C ALA A 58 22.01 -16.26 1.35
N ALA A 59 22.66 -15.10 1.36
CA ALA A 59 24.07 -14.96 0.96
C ALA A 59 25.03 -15.15 2.14
N LEU A 60 24.60 -14.93 3.39
CA LEU A 60 25.45 -15.03 4.58
C LEU A 60 26.16 -16.37 4.74
N PRO A 61 25.49 -17.53 4.60
CA PRO A 61 26.18 -18.84 4.72
C PRO A 61 27.39 -18.94 3.80
N TYR A 62 27.25 -18.58 2.54
CA TYR A 62 28.30 -18.62 1.54
C TYR A 62 29.43 -17.61 1.80
N ALA A 63 29.08 -16.43 2.32
CA ALA A 63 30.06 -15.39 2.62
C ALA A 63 30.93 -15.76 3.86
N LEU A 64 30.44 -16.65 4.72
CA LEU A 64 31.10 -17.03 5.97
C LEU A 64 31.57 -18.49 5.99
N GLU A 65 31.42 -19.21 4.89
CA GLU A 65 31.80 -20.63 4.78
C GLU A 65 33.23 -20.89 5.20
N GLU A 66 34.15 -20.00 4.86
CA GLU A 66 35.58 -20.12 5.23
C GLU A 66 35.87 -19.81 6.72
N GLN A 67 34.91 -19.15 7.41
CA GLN A 67 35.05 -18.74 8.82
C GLN A 67 34.44 -19.75 9.79
N VAL A 68 33.67 -20.71 9.32
CA VAL A 68 33.04 -21.76 10.14
C VAL A 68 33.71 -23.11 9.90
N ALA A 69 33.95 -23.82 10.99
CA ALA A 69 34.55 -25.15 10.93
C ALA A 69 33.56 -26.30 10.69
N VAL A 70 32.27 -25.96 10.60
CA VAL A 70 31.15 -26.90 10.43
C VAL A 70 30.35 -26.58 9.18
N ASP A 71 29.51 -27.52 8.74
CA ASP A 71 28.63 -27.30 7.59
C ASP A 71 27.70 -26.10 7.82
N VAL A 72 27.80 -25.11 6.94
CA VAL A 72 26.98 -23.87 6.98
C VAL A 72 25.48 -24.15 6.94
N ASP A 73 25.06 -25.28 6.36
CA ASP A 73 23.66 -25.69 6.32
C ASP A 73 23.17 -26.12 7.71
N THR A 74 24.03 -26.41 8.66
CA THR A 74 23.66 -26.71 10.06
C THR A 74 23.57 -25.46 10.93
N MET A 75 24.02 -24.31 10.42
CA MET A 75 24.10 -23.06 11.13
C MET A 75 22.88 -22.17 10.86
N HIS A 76 22.58 -21.31 11.83
CA HIS A 76 21.67 -20.17 11.67
C HIS A 76 22.48 -18.88 11.67
N PHE A 77 22.28 -18.06 10.66
CA PHE A 77 22.94 -16.77 10.49
C PHE A 77 21.95 -15.62 10.64
N ALA A 78 22.35 -14.59 11.36
CA ALA A 78 21.60 -13.36 11.53
C ALA A 78 22.51 -12.15 11.27
N ALA A 79 21.96 -11.14 10.58
CA ALA A 79 22.67 -9.91 10.28
C ALA A 79 22.14 -8.74 11.11
N GLY A 80 23.05 -7.94 11.61
CA GLY A 80 22.77 -6.66 12.25
C GLY A 80 22.65 -5.53 11.22
N ASP A 81 22.56 -4.32 11.73
CA ASP A 81 22.54 -3.11 10.92
C ASP A 81 23.89 -2.84 10.26
N LYS A 82 23.85 -2.09 9.15
CA LYS A 82 25.08 -1.68 8.48
C LYS A 82 25.77 -0.59 9.29
N ARG A 83 27.04 -0.79 9.62
CA ARG A 83 27.88 0.16 10.34
C ARG A 83 28.31 1.32 9.42
N GLU A 84 28.82 2.39 9.98
CA GLU A 84 29.36 3.53 9.22
C GLU A 84 30.55 3.15 8.35
N SER A 85 31.37 2.18 8.79
CA SER A 85 32.46 1.56 8.02
C SER A 85 32.00 0.81 6.77
N GLY A 86 30.69 0.60 6.61
CA GLY A 86 30.11 -0.14 5.49
C GLY A 86 29.95 -1.64 5.73
N VAL A 87 30.54 -2.18 6.79
CA VAL A 87 30.41 -3.59 7.20
C VAL A 87 29.12 -3.82 8.00
N ARG A 88 28.73 -5.08 8.09
CA ARG A 88 27.63 -5.56 8.94
C ARG A 88 28.15 -6.51 9.98
N ALA A 89 27.69 -6.33 11.20
CA ALA A 89 27.83 -7.35 12.20
C ALA A 89 26.96 -8.56 11.83
N VAL A 90 27.49 -9.75 12.01
CA VAL A 90 26.80 -11.01 11.78
C VAL A 90 27.03 -11.89 13.00
N ALA A 91 25.97 -12.56 13.44
CA ALA A 91 26.05 -13.61 14.43
C ALA A 91 25.59 -14.93 13.81
N ALA A 92 26.26 -16.01 14.17
CA ALA A 92 25.88 -17.35 13.75
C ALA A 92 25.90 -18.31 14.94
N VAL A 93 25.04 -19.32 14.92
CA VAL A 93 24.91 -20.34 15.93
C VAL A 93 24.45 -21.64 15.30
N ALA A 94 24.83 -22.79 15.85
CA ALA A 94 24.30 -24.07 15.42
C ALA A 94 22.78 -24.09 15.64
N ARG A 95 22.02 -24.55 14.63
CA ARG A 95 20.53 -24.58 14.71
C ARG A 95 20.06 -25.44 15.86
N GLU A 96 20.69 -26.60 16.06
CA GLU A 96 20.34 -27.49 17.17
C GLU A 96 20.49 -26.79 18.51
N GLN A 97 21.54 -25.99 18.68
CA GLN A 97 21.81 -25.24 19.90
C GLN A 97 20.73 -24.15 20.14
N LEU A 98 20.40 -23.40 19.08
CA LEU A 98 19.39 -22.36 19.18
C LEU A 98 18.00 -22.96 19.49
N GLU A 99 17.66 -24.08 18.84
CA GLU A 99 16.40 -24.78 19.06
C GLU A 99 16.31 -25.37 20.48
N ARG A 100 17.43 -25.85 21.04
CA ARG A 100 17.51 -26.31 22.42
C ARG A 100 17.22 -25.16 23.39
N TRP A 101 17.89 -24.04 23.25
CA TRP A 101 17.67 -22.87 24.12
C TRP A 101 16.24 -22.34 24.03
N LEU A 102 15.69 -22.32 22.83
CA LEU A 102 14.29 -21.90 22.63
C LEU A 102 13.32 -22.88 23.32
N GLY A 103 13.59 -24.18 23.26
CA GLY A 103 12.80 -25.19 23.95
C GLY A 103 12.86 -25.04 25.48
N GLU A 104 14.05 -24.86 26.07
CA GLU A 104 14.23 -24.63 27.48
C GLU A 104 13.51 -23.36 27.98
N LEU A 105 13.53 -22.28 27.19
CA LEU A 105 12.82 -21.05 27.50
C LEU A 105 11.29 -21.24 27.39
N GLU A 106 10.82 -21.97 26.38
CA GLU A 106 9.40 -22.26 26.19
C GLU A 106 8.85 -23.13 27.33
N GLU A 107 9.59 -24.16 27.77
CA GLU A 107 9.26 -25.01 28.92
C GLU A 107 9.14 -24.20 30.23
N ALA A 108 9.99 -23.19 30.40
CA ALA A 108 9.92 -22.26 31.53
C ALA A 108 8.84 -21.16 31.37
N GLY A 109 8.15 -21.11 30.22
CA GLY A 109 7.13 -20.09 29.94
C GLY A 109 7.71 -18.71 29.58
N ILE A 110 8.96 -18.65 29.16
CA ILE A 110 9.64 -17.43 28.71
C ILE A 110 9.62 -17.33 27.20
N THR A 111 9.04 -16.27 26.69
CA THR A 111 9.12 -15.95 25.24
C THR A 111 10.13 -14.83 25.03
N PRO A 112 11.30 -15.12 24.43
CA PRO A 112 12.32 -14.10 24.22
C PRO A 112 11.88 -13.12 23.11
N TRP A 113 12.09 -11.83 23.35
CA TRP A 113 11.93 -10.77 22.36
C TRP A 113 13.17 -10.65 21.49
N LYS A 114 14.36 -10.82 22.13
CA LYS A 114 15.65 -10.87 21.43
C LYS A 114 16.52 -11.97 22.04
N MET A 115 17.34 -12.57 21.21
CA MET A 115 18.46 -13.45 21.61
C MET A 115 19.73 -12.91 20.99
N VAL A 116 20.69 -12.49 21.81
CA VAL A 116 21.87 -11.74 21.39
C VAL A 116 23.10 -12.38 22.01
N PRO A 117 24.18 -12.66 21.23
CA PRO A 117 25.45 -13.06 21.81
C PRO A 117 25.95 -12.04 22.83
N GLU A 118 26.43 -12.53 23.99
CA GLU A 118 26.77 -11.68 25.13
C GLU A 118 27.96 -10.73 24.85
N ASN A 119 28.89 -11.09 23.93
CA ASN A 119 30.02 -10.22 23.57
C ASN A 119 29.54 -8.87 22.97
N TYR A 120 28.35 -8.79 22.34
CA TYR A 120 27.78 -7.51 21.94
C TYR A 120 27.39 -6.60 23.11
N GLY A 121 27.37 -7.13 24.32
CA GLY A 121 27.17 -6.36 25.55
C GLY A 121 28.39 -5.54 25.95
N LEU A 122 29.57 -5.83 25.41
CA LEU A 122 30.74 -4.99 25.61
C LEU A 122 30.65 -3.75 24.71
N ALA A 123 30.51 -2.58 25.34
CA ALA A 123 30.27 -1.34 24.60
C ALA A 123 31.46 -1.00 23.69
N ARG A 124 31.15 -0.65 22.45
CA ARG A 124 32.14 -0.14 21.49
C ARG A 124 32.38 1.34 21.77
N ILE A 125 33.61 1.68 22.07
CA ILE A 125 34.05 3.06 22.34
C ILE A 125 35.07 3.41 21.23
N PRO A 126 34.76 4.30 20.30
CA PRO A 126 35.67 4.67 19.20
C PRO A 126 37.04 5.11 19.72
N GLY A 127 38.11 4.54 19.14
CA GLY A 127 39.49 4.85 19.52
C GLY A 127 39.93 4.28 20.86
N THR A 128 39.13 3.40 21.49
CA THR A 128 39.47 2.78 22.80
C THR A 128 39.18 1.29 22.73
N MET A 129 40.16 0.49 23.09
CA MET A 129 39.99 -0.94 23.26
C MET A 129 39.26 -1.21 24.58
N SER A 130 38.36 -2.17 24.58
CA SER A 130 37.64 -2.59 25.76
C SER A 130 37.85 -4.09 25.98
N VAL A 131 38.15 -4.49 27.19
CA VAL A 131 38.22 -5.87 27.64
C VAL A 131 37.28 -6.08 28.81
N LEU A 132 36.54 -7.18 28.80
CA LEU A 132 35.78 -7.63 29.96
C LEU A 132 36.25 -9.06 30.28
N VAL A 133 36.60 -9.28 31.52
CA VAL A 133 36.94 -10.59 32.04
C VAL A 133 35.80 -11.09 32.91
N ASP A 134 35.29 -12.28 32.58
CA ASP A 134 34.25 -12.95 33.34
C ASP A 134 34.57 -14.44 33.44
N ASP A 135 34.87 -14.88 34.63
CA ASP A 135 35.39 -16.24 34.91
C ASP A 135 36.65 -16.60 34.02
N ASP A 136 36.48 -17.55 33.10
CA ASP A 136 37.54 -18.04 32.21
C ASP A 136 37.48 -17.41 30.79
N CYS A 137 36.60 -16.45 30.60
CA CYS A 137 36.37 -15.79 29.32
C CYS A 137 36.89 -14.36 29.29
N VAL A 138 37.58 -14.01 28.22
CA VAL A 138 38.04 -12.66 27.91
C VAL A 138 37.32 -12.17 26.69
N PHE A 139 36.43 -11.17 26.89
CA PHE A 139 35.73 -10.46 25.83
C PHE A 139 36.58 -9.29 25.36
N PHE A 140 36.75 -9.15 24.07
CA PHE A 140 37.54 -8.08 23.47
C PHE A 140 36.70 -7.29 22.45
N ASN A 141 36.90 -5.97 22.45
CA ASN A 141 36.37 -5.07 21.44
C ASN A 141 37.38 -3.94 21.20
N ASP A 142 37.81 -3.75 19.93
CA ASP A 142 38.82 -2.74 19.59
C ASP A 142 38.25 -1.32 19.40
N GLY A 143 36.97 -1.11 19.64
CA GLY A 143 36.27 0.16 19.40
C GLY A 143 35.88 0.39 17.93
N GLU A 144 36.32 -0.50 17.00
CA GLU A 144 36.03 -0.43 15.57
C GLU A 144 35.20 -1.64 15.10
N ASP A 145 35.83 -2.59 14.45
CA ASP A 145 35.14 -3.73 13.84
C ASP A 145 35.52 -5.09 14.45
N ALA A 146 36.60 -5.18 15.18
CA ALA A 146 37.04 -6.42 15.82
C ALA A 146 36.37 -6.60 17.18
N GLU A 147 35.60 -7.68 17.31
CA GLU A 147 35.02 -8.13 18.57
C GLU A 147 34.99 -9.65 18.63
N PHE A 148 35.47 -10.23 19.71
CA PHE A 148 35.50 -11.68 19.90
C PHE A 148 35.64 -12.03 21.39
N VAL A 149 35.53 -13.31 21.68
CA VAL A 149 35.73 -13.89 23.01
C VAL A 149 36.75 -15.00 22.91
N MET A 150 37.64 -15.07 23.90
CA MET A 150 38.58 -16.15 24.07
C MET A 150 38.36 -16.82 25.43
N GLN A 151 38.34 -18.13 25.46
CA GLN A 151 38.29 -18.92 26.70
C GLN A 151 39.68 -19.42 27.08
N GLY A 152 40.01 -19.38 28.35
CA GLY A 152 41.31 -19.85 28.86
C GLY A 152 42.49 -18.95 28.48
N ALA A 153 42.23 -17.74 28.03
CA ALA A 153 43.22 -16.76 27.59
C ALA A 153 43.36 -15.60 28.58
N THR A 154 44.49 -14.88 28.48
CA THR A 154 44.70 -13.65 29.22
C THR A 154 44.27 -12.42 28.38
N PRO A 155 44.04 -11.25 28.98
CA PRO A 155 43.84 -10.00 28.26
C PRO A 155 44.96 -9.69 27.27
N SER A 156 46.22 -9.94 27.62
CA SER A 156 47.39 -9.82 26.71
C SER A 156 47.24 -10.72 25.50
N ASP A 157 46.84 -11.98 25.67
CA ASP A 157 46.62 -12.92 24.55
C ASP A 157 45.52 -12.38 23.60
N ALA A 158 44.45 -11.80 24.14
CA ALA A 158 43.40 -11.24 23.34
C ALA A 158 43.88 -10.02 22.52
N LEU A 159 44.72 -9.16 23.10
CA LEU A 159 45.28 -8.04 22.38
C LEU A 159 46.28 -8.46 21.29
N VAL A 160 47.05 -9.50 21.55
CA VAL A 160 47.94 -10.12 20.54
C VAL A 160 47.12 -10.72 19.40
N ALA A 161 46.11 -11.49 19.72
CA ALA A 161 45.19 -12.05 18.71
C ALA A 161 44.50 -10.98 17.87
N ALA A 162 44.20 -9.83 18.44
CA ALA A 162 43.65 -8.67 17.74
C ALA A 162 44.71 -7.88 16.91
N GLY A 163 45.97 -8.26 16.97
CA GLY A 163 47.06 -7.52 16.33
C GLY A 163 47.35 -6.15 16.93
N LYS A 164 46.91 -5.91 18.19
CA LYS A 164 47.11 -4.66 18.90
C LYS A 164 48.36 -4.65 19.75
N LEU A 165 48.91 -5.82 20.03
CA LEU A 165 50.23 -6.00 20.63
C LEU A 165 51.08 -6.87 19.72
N MET A 166 52.42 -6.67 19.72
CA MET A 166 53.35 -7.57 19.02
C MET A 166 53.57 -8.82 19.88
N ASP A 167 53.68 -9.97 19.20
CA ASP A 167 54.11 -11.20 19.84
C ASP A 167 55.56 -11.00 20.26
N ARG A 168 55.90 -11.24 21.54
CA ARG A 168 57.23 -10.99 22.16
C ARG A 168 58.38 -11.80 21.56
N ALA A 169 58.20 -12.46 20.45
CA ALA A 169 59.26 -13.18 19.76
C ALA A 169 60.35 -12.29 19.09
N ASP A 170 60.10 -10.98 18.91
CA ASP A 170 61.04 -10.02 18.32
C ASP A 170 61.43 -8.95 19.34
N ASP A 171 62.42 -9.27 20.17
CA ASP A 171 62.90 -8.50 21.33
C ASP A 171 63.70 -7.22 21.02
N ASP A 172 63.81 -6.73 19.81
CA ASP A 172 64.79 -5.70 19.43
C ASP A 172 64.22 -4.25 19.24
N VAL A 173 62.90 -4.04 19.37
CA VAL A 173 62.31 -2.67 19.25
C VAL A 173 61.46 -2.37 20.49
N PRO A 174 61.76 -1.27 21.27
CA PRO A 174 60.91 -0.88 22.35
C PRO A 174 59.51 -0.51 21.81
N PRO A 175 58.42 -1.03 22.38
CA PRO A 175 57.06 -0.72 21.94
C PRO A 175 56.84 0.77 22.08
N ASP A 176 56.35 1.39 21.02
CA ASP A 176 55.74 2.72 21.13
C ASP A 176 54.36 2.56 21.78
N PRO A 177 54.16 3.02 23.02
CA PRO A 177 52.90 2.79 23.72
C PRO A 177 51.74 3.38 22.92
N SER A 178 50.98 2.52 22.30
CA SER A 178 49.84 2.95 21.49
C SER A 178 48.54 2.34 21.97
N GLY A 179 47.50 3.15 22.10
CA GLY A 179 46.18 2.72 22.43
C GLY A 179 45.76 2.90 23.91
N HIS A 180 44.49 3.05 24.09
CA HIS A 180 43.83 3.16 25.39
C HIS A 180 43.02 1.86 25.62
N LEU A 181 43.21 1.24 26.76
CA LEU A 181 42.49 0.05 27.16
C LEU A 181 41.62 0.31 28.38
N VAL A 182 40.35 0.02 28.26
CA VAL A 182 39.42 -0.01 29.38
C VAL A 182 39.07 -1.46 29.71
N VAL A 183 39.35 -1.83 30.96
CA VAL A 183 39.13 -3.19 31.47
C VAL A 183 37.93 -3.19 32.42
N TYR A 184 37.13 -4.22 32.30
CA TYR A 184 36.05 -4.54 33.21
C TYR A 184 36.26 -5.93 33.77
N CYS A 185 36.39 -6.08 35.10
CA CYS A 185 36.60 -7.36 35.74
C CYS A 185 36.06 -7.31 37.18
N ASP A 186 35.92 -8.43 37.82
CA ASP A 186 35.69 -8.48 39.27
C ASP A 186 37.02 -8.32 40.06
N ALA A 187 36.93 -8.24 41.37
CA ALA A 187 38.09 -8.06 42.23
C ALA A 187 38.99 -9.31 42.27
N ALA A 188 38.43 -10.50 42.10
CA ALA A 188 39.21 -11.74 42.07
C ALA A 188 40.03 -11.86 40.79
N ASP A 189 39.44 -11.48 39.67
CA ASP A 189 40.11 -11.45 38.34
C ASP A 189 41.17 -10.33 38.30
N GLU A 190 40.91 -9.15 38.91
CA GLU A 190 41.94 -8.12 39.00
C GLU A 190 43.18 -8.62 39.73
N GLU A 191 42.99 -9.34 40.86
CA GLU A 191 44.11 -9.91 41.60
C GLU A 191 44.80 -11.07 40.82
N ARG A 192 44.01 -11.97 40.25
CA ARG A 192 44.50 -13.12 39.46
C ARG A 192 45.34 -12.67 38.26
N LEU A 193 44.97 -11.62 37.57
CA LEU A 193 45.63 -11.11 36.36
C LEU A 193 46.58 -9.96 36.66
N SER A 194 46.98 -9.74 37.92
CA SER A 194 47.82 -8.61 38.32
C SER A 194 49.12 -8.47 37.51
N HIS A 195 49.75 -9.61 37.18
CA HIS A 195 50.97 -9.63 36.35
C HIS A 195 50.69 -9.17 34.90
N ASP A 196 49.56 -9.56 34.34
CA ASP A 196 49.13 -9.18 33.00
C ASP A 196 48.85 -7.69 32.93
N TRP A 197 48.19 -7.14 33.96
CA TRP A 197 47.94 -5.69 34.01
C TRP A 197 49.21 -4.86 34.09
N ILE A 198 50.22 -5.34 34.79
CA ILE A 198 51.52 -4.67 34.87
C ILE A 198 52.20 -4.69 33.49
N ALA A 199 52.17 -5.82 32.78
CA ALA A 199 52.73 -5.94 31.43
C ALA A 199 52.04 -4.99 30.46
N LEU A 200 50.72 -4.98 30.44
CA LEU A 200 49.91 -4.12 29.56
C LEU A 200 50.12 -2.61 29.81
N ARG A 201 50.34 -2.20 31.06
CA ARG A 201 50.66 -0.79 31.40
C ARG A 201 52.03 -0.36 30.85
N HIS A 202 52.93 -1.28 30.55
CA HIS A 202 54.19 -0.97 29.90
C HIS A 202 54.10 -0.88 28.38
N GLU A 203 53.10 -1.53 27.80
CA GLU A 203 52.94 -1.64 26.34
C GLU A 203 51.90 -0.69 25.78
N LEU A 204 50.94 -0.24 26.61
CA LEU A 204 49.85 0.63 26.21
C LEU A 204 49.96 2.03 26.81
N HIS A 205 49.35 3.00 26.17
CA HIS A 205 49.33 4.37 26.64
C HIS A 205 48.57 4.55 27.97
N SER A 206 47.42 3.85 28.12
CA SER A 206 46.68 3.77 29.38
C SER A 206 45.96 2.43 29.51
N VAL A 207 45.84 1.97 30.75
CA VAL A 207 45.03 0.80 31.14
C VAL A 207 44.19 1.23 32.33
N ASP A 208 42.87 1.40 32.10
CA ASP A 208 41.92 1.81 33.08
C ASP A 208 41.06 0.63 33.53
N ILE A 209 41.25 0.17 34.76
CA ILE A 209 40.52 -0.97 35.34
C ILE A 209 39.30 -0.51 36.09
N ASN A 210 38.13 -1.01 35.67
CA ASN A 210 36.84 -0.75 36.29
C ASN A 210 36.31 -2.03 36.94
N LEU A 211 36.23 -2.05 38.25
CA LEU A 211 35.69 -3.19 38.99
C LEU A 211 34.17 -3.33 38.85
N LEU A 212 33.77 -4.58 38.66
CA LEU A 212 32.35 -4.97 38.54
C LEU A 212 31.90 -5.73 39.80
N PRO A 213 31.48 -5.05 40.84
CA PRO A 213 31.10 -5.70 42.09
C PRO A 213 29.86 -6.59 42.03
N ASP A 214 29.04 -6.38 41.01
CA ASP A 214 27.81 -7.13 40.74
C ASP A 214 27.95 -8.09 39.54
N GLY A 215 29.20 -8.41 39.08
CA GLY A 215 29.47 -9.25 37.93
C GLY A 215 29.31 -8.57 36.59
N ALA A 216 29.48 -9.33 35.49
CA ALA A 216 29.48 -8.85 34.13
C ALA A 216 28.07 -8.49 33.61
N LEU A 217 27.04 -9.23 33.99
CA LEU A 217 25.68 -9.09 33.45
C LEU A 217 25.14 -7.67 33.49
N PRO A 218 25.21 -6.87 34.56
CA PRO A 218 24.71 -5.50 34.56
C PRO A 218 25.35 -4.62 33.50
N ARG A 219 26.66 -4.82 33.23
CA ARG A 219 27.41 -4.07 32.25
C ARG A 219 26.99 -4.44 30.83
N LEU A 220 26.89 -5.75 30.55
CA LEU A 220 26.46 -6.28 29.26
C LEU A 220 25.00 -5.89 28.95
N ALA A 221 24.13 -5.96 29.95
CA ALA A 221 22.71 -5.66 29.82
C ALA A 221 22.44 -4.20 29.39
N VAL A 222 23.20 -3.22 29.91
CA VAL A 222 23.07 -1.80 29.53
C VAL A 222 23.25 -1.61 28.03
N THR A 223 24.30 -2.20 27.47
CA THR A 223 24.64 -2.07 26.05
C THR A 223 23.58 -2.74 25.17
N VAL A 224 23.18 -3.96 25.49
CA VAL A 224 22.22 -4.71 24.69
C VAL A 224 20.81 -4.12 24.80
N ALA A 225 20.41 -3.63 25.97
CA ALA A 225 19.12 -2.96 26.15
C ALA A 225 19.03 -1.65 25.34
N SER A 226 20.13 -0.93 25.17
CA SER A 226 20.19 0.26 24.27
C SER A 226 20.03 -0.08 22.79
N GLY A 227 19.86 -1.34 22.43
CA GLY A 227 19.58 -1.80 21.07
C GLY A 227 20.79 -2.30 20.30
N GLN A 228 21.97 -2.33 20.90
CA GLN A 228 23.17 -2.88 20.26
C GLN A 228 23.11 -4.43 20.19
N GLY A 229 23.83 -4.98 19.21
CA GLY A 229 23.95 -6.41 18.99
C GLY A 229 23.05 -6.95 17.88
N VAL A 230 23.37 -8.18 17.47
CA VAL A 230 22.65 -8.90 16.42
C VAL A 230 21.62 -9.82 17.08
N ASN A 231 20.36 -9.60 16.77
CA ASN A 231 19.30 -10.50 17.24
C ASN A 231 19.27 -11.77 16.38
N LEU A 232 19.46 -12.93 16.98
CA LEU A 232 19.38 -14.22 16.29
C LEU A 232 17.95 -14.66 15.96
N LEU A 233 16.94 -14.02 16.54
CA LEU A 233 15.54 -14.29 16.19
C LEU A 233 15.16 -13.62 14.85
N GLN A 234 15.77 -14.13 13.78
CA GLN A 234 15.53 -13.68 12.38
C GLN A 234 15.12 -14.87 11.51
N GLY A 235 14.58 -14.56 10.33
CA GLY A 235 14.17 -15.58 9.37
C GLY A 235 13.13 -16.54 9.94
N ARG A 236 13.47 -17.84 10.00
CA ARG A 236 12.56 -18.89 10.51
C ARG A 236 12.28 -18.78 12.02
N TYR A 237 13.16 -18.17 12.79
CA TYR A 237 13.04 -17.96 14.23
C TYR A 237 12.51 -16.56 14.58
N GLY A 238 12.32 -15.70 13.58
CA GLY A 238 11.75 -14.38 13.78
C GLY A 238 10.31 -14.44 14.30
N PRO A 239 9.86 -13.38 14.97
CA PRO A 239 8.48 -13.32 15.42
C PRO A 239 7.56 -13.54 14.21
N LYS A 240 6.74 -14.58 14.29
CA LYS A 240 5.69 -14.77 13.29
C LYS A 240 4.82 -13.53 13.33
N ALA A 241 4.72 -12.83 12.20
CA ALA A 241 3.88 -11.65 12.12
C ALA A 241 2.46 -12.03 12.55
N ASP A 242 2.12 -11.71 13.79
CA ASP A 242 0.78 -11.92 14.32
C ASP A 242 -0.15 -10.86 13.72
N TYR A 243 -0.52 -11.10 12.46
CA TYR A 243 -1.52 -10.27 11.79
C TYR A 243 -2.84 -10.22 12.55
N GLY A 244 -3.09 -11.20 13.44
CA GLY A 244 -4.26 -11.26 14.28
C GLY A 244 -4.33 -10.14 15.31
N SER A 245 -3.21 -9.77 15.92
CA SER A 245 -3.15 -8.69 16.90
C SER A 245 -3.38 -7.32 16.27
N TRP A 246 -2.86 -7.11 15.06
CA TRP A 246 -3.06 -5.88 14.28
C TRP A 246 -4.49 -5.77 13.73
N LEU A 247 -5.12 -6.90 13.37
CA LEU A 247 -6.49 -6.94 12.85
C LEU A 247 -7.54 -6.87 13.97
N ARG A 248 -7.21 -7.21 15.22
CA ARG A 248 -8.14 -7.16 16.37
C ARG A 248 -8.87 -5.82 16.54
N PRO A 249 -8.20 -4.64 16.52
CA PRO A 249 -8.92 -3.37 16.63
C PRO A 249 -9.85 -3.09 15.43
N TRP A 250 -9.54 -3.65 14.25
CA TRP A 250 -10.33 -3.48 13.03
C TRP A 250 -11.54 -4.42 12.95
N SER A 251 -11.60 -5.46 13.78
CA SER A 251 -12.71 -6.43 13.77
C SER A 251 -14.06 -5.76 14.03
N LYS A 252 -14.13 -4.78 14.94
CA LYS A 252 -15.34 -4.00 15.22
C LYS A 252 -15.73 -3.12 14.03
N ALA A 253 -14.78 -2.50 13.38
CA ALA A 253 -15.01 -1.69 12.17
C ALA A 253 -15.47 -2.56 10.99
N ALA A 254 -14.87 -3.72 10.81
CA ALA A 254 -15.30 -4.70 9.79
C ALA A 254 -16.72 -5.22 10.04
N MET A 255 -17.08 -5.47 11.30
CA MET A 255 -18.43 -5.89 11.66
C MET A 255 -19.48 -4.78 11.39
N LEU A 256 -19.14 -3.53 11.68
CA LEU A 256 -19.99 -2.37 11.36
C LEU A 256 -20.15 -2.17 9.85
N LEU A 257 -19.05 -2.32 9.08
CA LEU A 257 -19.08 -2.25 7.63
C LEU A 257 -19.98 -3.35 7.05
N LEU A 258 -19.85 -4.59 7.55
CA LEU A 258 -20.69 -5.71 7.15
C LEU A 258 -22.18 -5.43 7.44
N ALA A 259 -22.49 -4.95 8.65
CA ALA A 259 -23.85 -4.57 9.02
C ALA A 259 -24.41 -3.48 8.10
N PHE A 260 -23.60 -2.46 7.78
CA PHE A 260 -23.97 -1.39 6.86
C PHE A 260 -24.26 -1.93 5.44
N LEU A 261 -23.42 -2.85 4.94
CA LEU A 261 -23.62 -3.49 3.65
C LEU A 261 -24.92 -4.31 3.65
N VAL A 262 -25.18 -5.09 4.70
CA VAL A 262 -26.40 -5.88 4.81
C VAL A 262 -27.65 -5.00 4.80
N VAL A 263 -27.63 -3.91 5.56
CA VAL A 263 -28.75 -2.94 5.57
C VAL A 263 -28.91 -2.26 4.20
N GLY A 264 -27.80 -1.89 3.56
CA GLY A 264 -27.80 -1.30 2.21
C GLY A 264 -28.37 -2.26 1.16
N PHE A 265 -27.97 -3.53 1.18
CA PHE A 265 -28.50 -4.55 0.27
C PHE A 265 -29.98 -4.87 0.56
N ALA A 266 -30.37 -4.94 1.83
CA ALA A 266 -31.76 -5.15 2.20
C ALA A 266 -32.65 -3.97 1.72
N GLY A 267 -32.18 -2.72 1.90
CA GLY A 267 -32.87 -1.54 1.36
C GLY A 267 -33.03 -1.59 -0.15
N LYS A 268 -31.97 -1.93 -0.89
CA LYS A 268 -32.04 -2.10 -2.35
C LYS A 268 -32.96 -3.24 -2.77
N GLY A 269 -32.98 -4.33 -1.99
CA GLY A 269 -33.90 -5.44 -2.22
C GLY A 269 -35.38 -5.02 -2.06
N VAL A 270 -35.68 -4.20 -1.05
CA VAL A 270 -37.04 -3.66 -0.84
C VAL A 270 -37.42 -2.69 -1.97
N ASP A 271 -36.50 -1.80 -2.37
CA ASP A 271 -36.74 -0.89 -3.50
C ASP A 271 -36.99 -1.67 -4.80
N TYR A 272 -36.19 -2.72 -5.06
CA TYR A 272 -36.40 -3.56 -6.24
C TYR A 272 -37.74 -4.25 -6.21
N TYR A 273 -38.15 -4.78 -5.06
CA TYR A 273 -39.47 -5.45 -4.90
C TYR A 273 -40.61 -4.46 -5.09
N ARG A 274 -40.52 -3.23 -4.59
CA ARG A 274 -41.52 -2.17 -4.80
C ARG A 274 -41.62 -1.76 -6.26
N LEU A 275 -40.48 -1.53 -6.91
CA LEU A 275 -40.42 -1.17 -8.33
C LEU A 275 -41.01 -2.25 -9.23
N THR A 276 -40.76 -3.54 -8.94
CA THR A 276 -41.38 -4.63 -9.71
C THR A 276 -42.89 -4.73 -9.51
N GLN A 277 -43.41 -4.41 -8.31
CA GLN A 277 -44.86 -4.31 -8.10
C GLN A 277 -45.50 -3.11 -8.80
N GLU A 278 -44.84 -1.94 -8.75
CA GLU A 278 -45.30 -0.75 -9.47
C GLU A 278 -45.29 -0.96 -10.98
N GLU A 279 -44.23 -1.62 -11.50
CA GLU A 279 -44.17 -1.97 -12.93
C GLU A 279 -45.31 -2.91 -13.34
N ALA A 280 -45.60 -3.93 -12.54
CA ALA A 280 -46.70 -4.85 -12.81
C ALA A 280 -48.07 -4.12 -12.80
N ALA A 281 -48.30 -3.24 -11.83
CA ALA A 281 -49.50 -2.45 -11.75
C ALA A 281 -49.67 -1.48 -12.93
N LEU A 282 -48.58 -0.83 -13.34
CA LEU A 282 -48.58 0.05 -14.50
C LEU A 282 -48.82 -0.71 -15.81
N GLN A 283 -48.24 -1.92 -15.96
CA GLN A 283 -48.48 -2.78 -17.11
C GLN A 283 -49.96 -3.19 -17.20
N GLU A 284 -50.61 -3.49 -16.06
CA GLU A 284 -52.03 -3.82 -16.02
C GLU A 284 -52.91 -2.64 -16.42
N GLN A 285 -52.66 -1.44 -15.87
CA GLN A 285 -53.35 -0.21 -16.26
C GLN A 285 -53.17 0.14 -17.72
N PHE A 286 -51.97 -0.05 -18.24
CA PHE A 286 -51.68 0.14 -19.65
C PHE A 286 -52.44 -0.85 -20.53
N ALA A 287 -52.48 -2.12 -20.14
CA ALA A 287 -53.20 -3.15 -20.86
C ALA A 287 -54.73 -2.86 -20.89
N GLU A 288 -55.23 -2.35 -19.79
CA GLU A 288 -56.66 -1.99 -19.70
C GLU A 288 -56.99 -0.79 -20.60
N ALA A 289 -56.18 0.26 -20.56
CA ALA A 289 -56.31 1.41 -21.46
C ALA A 289 -56.16 1.03 -22.93
N TYR A 290 -55.24 0.13 -23.26
CA TYR A 290 -55.02 -0.33 -24.66
C TYR A 290 -56.21 -1.13 -25.20
N ARG A 291 -56.83 -2.00 -24.39
CA ARG A 291 -58.06 -2.74 -24.77
C ARG A 291 -59.24 -1.84 -25.12
N LEU A 292 -59.33 -0.66 -24.53
CA LEU A 292 -60.36 0.35 -24.88
C LEU A 292 -60.19 0.84 -26.30
N PHE A 293 -58.96 0.92 -26.82
CA PHE A 293 -58.69 1.41 -28.19
C PHE A 293 -58.70 0.28 -29.25
N ARG A 294 -58.40 -0.94 -28.86
CA ARG A 294 -58.44 -2.16 -29.75
C ARG A 294 -59.08 -3.33 -29.04
N PRO A 295 -60.41 -3.42 -29.04
CA PRO A 295 -61.07 -4.60 -28.49
C PRO A 295 -60.82 -5.82 -29.36
N GLY A 296 -60.10 -6.82 -28.82
CA GLY A 296 -59.80 -8.09 -29.50
C GLY A 296 -58.30 -8.51 -29.56
N GLU A 297 -57.36 -7.65 -29.24
CA GLU A 297 -55.96 -8.02 -29.11
C GLU A 297 -55.64 -8.50 -27.68
N THR A 298 -55.28 -9.77 -27.56
CA THR A 298 -54.90 -10.43 -26.29
C THR A 298 -53.43 -10.86 -26.39
N GLY A 299 -52.49 -9.95 -26.30
CA GLY A 299 -51.07 -10.27 -26.33
C GLY A 299 -50.35 -9.79 -25.08
N PRO A 300 -49.16 -10.33 -24.77
CA PRO A 300 -48.28 -9.74 -23.76
C PRO A 300 -47.76 -8.40 -24.28
N PHE A 301 -48.07 -7.31 -23.60
CA PHE A 301 -47.56 -5.97 -23.94
C PHE A 301 -46.18 -5.75 -23.29
N SER A 302 -45.14 -6.35 -23.89
CA SER A 302 -43.80 -6.38 -23.33
C SER A 302 -43.04 -5.03 -23.44
N ASP A 303 -43.48 -4.13 -24.33
CA ASP A 303 -42.85 -2.80 -24.47
C ASP A 303 -43.91 -1.74 -24.81
N PRO A 304 -44.41 -1.00 -23.79
CA PRO A 304 -45.42 0.04 -23.98
C PRO A 304 -44.96 1.16 -24.93
N LEU A 305 -43.69 1.49 -24.95
CA LEU A 305 -43.16 2.57 -25.81
C LEU A 305 -43.22 2.19 -27.30
N GLN A 306 -42.78 0.99 -27.66
CA GLN A 306 -42.89 0.53 -29.05
C GLN A 306 -44.34 0.42 -29.51
N LEU A 307 -45.23 0.05 -28.61
CA LEU A 307 -46.65 -0.10 -28.92
C LEU A 307 -47.29 1.27 -29.20
N VAL A 308 -47.01 2.27 -28.35
CA VAL A 308 -47.48 3.66 -28.55
C VAL A 308 -46.92 4.24 -29.85
N GLU A 309 -45.68 3.96 -30.18
CA GLU A 309 -45.04 4.44 -31.40
C GLU A 309 -45.59 3.79 -32.65
N SER A 310 -45.94 2.48 -32.57
CA SER A 310 -46.64 1.78 -33.66
C SER A 310 -48.06 2.31 -33.89
N LEU A 311 -48.80 2.58 -32.80
CA LEU A 311 -50.11 3.22 -32.87
C LEU A 311 -50.04 4.63 -33.45
N ARG A 312 -49.07 5.44 -33.07
CA ARG A 312 -48.83 6.76 -33.62
C ARG A 312 -48.52 6.70 -35.12
N ARG A 313 -47.77 5.73 -35.57
CA ARG A 313 -47.52 5.48 -37.00
C ARG A 313 -48.77 5.01 -37.73
N SER A 314 -49.60 4.15 -37.15
CA SER A 314 -50.81 3.63 -37.79
C SER A 314 -51.93 4.69 -37.90
N LEU A 315 -51.98 5.67 -36.99
CA LEU A 315 -52.95 6.78 -37.02
C LEU A 315 -52.58 7.88 -38.02
N GLY A 316 -51.49 7.69 -38.80
CA GLY A 316 -51.12 8.66 -39.86
C GLY A 316 -50.72 10.03 -39.33
N THR A 317 -50.40 10.16 -38.05
CA THR A 317 -49.69 11.31 -37.50
C THR A 317 -48.23 11.24 -37.81
N SER A 318 -47.88 11.15 -39.10
CA SER A 318 -46.72 11.88 -39.58
C SER A 318 -46.90 13.31 -39.08
N ALA A 319 -45.92 13.87 -38.44
CA ALA A 319 -45.92 15.26 -38.06
C ALA A 319 -46.56 16.05 -39.16
N ALA A 320 -47.69 16.74 -38.88
CA ALA A 320 -48.35 17.60 -39.88
C ALA A 320 -47.22 18.44 -40.46
N PRO A 321 -47.07 18.44 -41.82
CA PRO A 321 -45.90 19.07 -42.42
C PRO A 321 -45.88 20.50 -41.85
N GLN A 322 -44.80 20.84 -41.19
CA GLN A 322 -44.61 22.13 -40.53
C GLN A 322 -44.80 23.31 -41.51
N VAL A 323 -44.82 23.00 -42.77
CA VAL A 323 -44.89 23.91 -43.91
C VAL A 323 -46.35 24.25 -44.32
N PHE A 324 -47.36 23.39 -44.04
CA PHE A 324 -48.72 23.59 -44.52
C PHE A 324 -49.38 24.87 -43.97
N LEU A 325 -49.43 25.01 -42.64
CA LEU A 325 -50.06 26.16 -42.01
C LEU A 325 -49.38 27.49 -42.28
N PRO A 326 -48.02 27.58 -42.24
CA PRO A 326 -47.33 28.80 -42.67
C PRO A 326 -47.57 29.17 -44.14
N SER A 327 -47.63 28.18 -45.06
CA SER A 327 -47.88 28.41 -46.49
C SER A 327 -49.31 28.97 -46.72
N VAL A 328 -50.31 28.44 -45.98
CA VAL A 328 -51.67 28.94 -46.04
C VAL A 328 -51.77 30.37 -45.47
N LEU A 329 -51.06 30.63 -44.38
CA LEU A 329 -51.03 31.97 -43.80
C LEU A 329 -50.42 32.99 -44.77
N GLN A 330 -49.29 32.65 -45.38
CA GLN A 330 -48.58 33.51 -46.34
C GLN A 330 -49.45 33.77 -47.58
N LEU A 331 -50.11 32.73 -48.11
CA LEU A 331 -51.06 32.86 -49.21
C LEU A 331 -52.22 33.80 -48.85
N SER A 332 -52.79 33.70 -47.65
CA SER A 332 -53.89 34.56 -47.19
C SER A 332 -53.47 36.02 -47.07
N VAL A 333 -52.24 36.29 -46.56
CA VAL A 333 -51.67 37.64 -46.53
C VAL A 333 -51.49 38.22 -47.93
N ALA A 334 -50.92 37.44 -48.84
CA ALA A 334 -50.71 37.85 -50.22
C ALA A 334 -52.05 38.16 -50.96
N LEU A 335 -53.09 37.37 -50.70
CA LEU A 335 -54.43 37.59 -51.25
C LEU A 335 -55.12 38.83 -50.63
N SER A 336 -54.91 39.13 -49.37
CA SER A 336 -55.47 40.33 -48.72
C SER A 336 -54.90 41.63 -49.31
N GLN A 337 -53.69 41.57 -49.85
CA GLN A 337 -53.02 42.69 -50.54
C GLN A 337 -53.46 42.81 -52.02
N ASN A 338 -53.97 41.72 -52.62
CA ASN A 338 -54.34 41.62 -54.01
C ASN A 338 -55.78 41.09 -54.12
N THR A 339 -56.76 41.92 -53.74
CA THR A 339 -58.16 41.56 -53.61
C THR A 339 -58.88 41.19 -54.92
N GLU A 340 -58.27 41.43 -56.08
CA GLU A 340 -58.81 41.10 -57.39
C GLU A 340 -58.50 39.66 -57.83
N ALA A 341 -57.56 38.98 -57.12
CA ALA A 341 -57.23 37.59 -57.34
C ALA A 341 -58.16 36.67 -56.53
N LYS A 342 -58.65 35.60 -57.16
CA LYS A 342 -59.53 34.62 -56.50
C LYS A 342 -58.89 33.24 -56.57
N VAL A 343 -58.85 32.52 -55.41
CA VAL A 343 -58.38 31.13 -55.36
C VAL A 343 -59.49 30.17 -55.77
N ASP A 344 -59.25 29.35 -56.73
CA ASP A 344 -60.17 28.33 -57.23
C ASP A 344 -60.00 27.00 -56.58
N SER A 345 -58.76 26.59 -56.39
CA SER A 345 -58.43 25.32 -55.72
C SER A 345 -57.05 25.33 -55.09
N VAL A 346 -56.91 24.57 -53.99
CA VAL A 346 -55.68 24.38 -53.27
C VAL A 346 -55.43 22.89 -53.10
N SER A 347 -54.22 22.43 -53.39
CA SER A 347 -53.78 21.05 -53.17
C SER A 347 -52.42 21.02 -52.52
N TYR A 348 -52.23 20.12 -51.50
CA TYR A 348 -50.96 19.92 -50.83
C TYR A 348 -50.53 18.46 -50.93
N ARG A 349 -49.35 18.20 -51.47
CA ARG A 349 -48.75 16.84 -51.58
C ARG A 349 -47.26 16.93 -51.40
N ALA A 350 -46.72 16.07 -50.55
CA ALA A 350 -45.27 15.86 -50.39
C ALA A 350 -44.44 17.16 -50.23
N GLY A 351 -44.92 18.11 -49.40
CA GLY A 351 -44.21 19.37 -49.13
C GLY A 351 -44.41 20.45 -50.20
N VAL A 352 -45.19 20.18 -51.20
CA VAL A 352 -45.50 21.14 -52.29
C VAL A 352 -46.98 21.60 -52.20
N PHE A 353 -47.16 22.91 -52.19
CA PHE A 353 -48.45 23.54 -52.11
C PHE A 353 -48.80 24.13 -53.45
N ASP A 354 -49.76 23.53 -54.14
CA ASP A 354 -50.27 23.94 -55.46
C ASP A 354 -51.54 24.75 -55.34
N VAL A 355 -51.54 25.96 -55.85
CA VAL A 355 -52.70 26.87 -55.83
C VAL A 355 -53.11 27.27 -57.24
N ARG A 356 -54.38 27.14 -57.54
CA ARG A 356 -54.96 27.67 -58.80
C ARG A 356 -55.66 28.97 -58.48
N ILE A 357 -55.29 29.99 -59.22
CA ILE A 357 -55.73 31.34 -58.97
C ILE A 357 -56.29 31.96 -60.27
N THR A 358 -57.43 32.63 -60.22
CA THR A 358 -57.95 33.43 -61.30
C THR A 358 -57.83 34.94 -61.00
N ALA A 359 -57.12 35.66 -61.88
CA ALA A 359 -56.87 37.10 -61.79
C ALA A 359 -57.26 37.86 -63.08
N PRO A 360 -57.46 39.19 -63.03
CA PRO A 360 -57.84 39.98 -64.20
C PRO A 360 -56.71 40.09 -65.23
N ASP A 361 -55.47 40.14 -64.80
CA ASP A 361 -54.26 40.27 -65.66
C ASP A 361 -53.06 39.52 -65.13
N VAL A 362 -51.98 39.37 -65.98
CA VAL A 362 -50.72 38.68 -65.64
C VAL A 362 -49.92 39.46 -64.58
N GLU A 363 -50.06 40.77 -64.51
CA GLU A 363 -49.36 41.63 -63.55
C GLU A 363 -49.80 41.33 -62.15
N THR A 364 -51.12 41.12 -61.93
CA THR A 364 -51.74 40.76 -60.64
C THR A 364 -51.21 39.39 -60.15
N VAL A 365 -51.07 38.44 -61.07
CA VAL A 365 -50.45 37.10 -60.74
C VAL A 365 -48.97 37.24 -60.35
N GLY A 366 -48.22 38.15 -61.02
CA GLY A 366 -46.83 38.45 -60.72
C GLY A 366 -46.67 39.10 -59.33
N LYS A 367 -47.53 40.08 -59.01
CA LYS A 367 -47.54 40.73 -57.68
C LYS A 367 -47.86 39.75 -56.56
N LEU A 368 -48.78 38.81 -56.81
CA LEU A 368 -49.12 37.77 -55.84
C LEU A 368 -47.93 36.79 -55.64
N GLN A 369 -47.23 36.42 -56.71
CA GLN A 369 -46.00 35.61 -56.62
C GLN A 369 -44.91 36.31 -55.77
N GLU A 370 -44.71 37.59 -56.05
CA GLU A 370 -43.71 38.40 -55.33
C GLU A 370 -44.08 38.60 -53.84
N ALA A 371 -45.37 38.80 -53.54
CA ALA A 371 -45.88 38.89 -52.17
C ALA A 371 -45.70 37.58 -51.36
N ILE A 372 -45.84 36.41 -52.01
CA ILE A 372 -45.60 35.11 -51.40
C ILE A 372 -44.12 34.91 -51.14
N ALA A 373 -43.26 35.35 -52.05
CA ALA A 373 -41.82 35.21 -51.96
C ALA A 373 -41.16 36.28 -51.03
N ALA A 374 -41.86 37.37 -50.71
CA ALA A 374 -41.36 38.53 -50.00
C ALA A 374 -40.78 38.21 -48.60
N THR A 375 -41.20 37.13 -47.93
CA THR A 375 -40.67 36.68 -46.64
C THR A 375 -39.38 35.90 -46.71
N GLY A 376 -38.96 35.47 -47.93
CA GLY A 376 -37.79 34.61 -48.14
C GLY A 376 -37.92 33.17 -47.60
N GLN A 377 -39.06 32.81 -46.97
CA GLN A 377 -39.33 31.47 -46.48
C GLN A 377 -39.90 30.53 -47.51
N PHE A 378 -40.57 31.08 -48.53
CA PHE A 378 -41.20 30.31 -49.58
C PHE A 378 -40.74 30.80 -50.99
N VAL A 379 -40.66 29.86 -51.91
CA VAL A 379 -40.44 30.13 -53.31
C VAL A 379 -41.73 29.81 -54.05
N ALA A 380 -42.32 30.82 -54.71
CA ALA A 380 -43.52 30.68 -55.54
C ALA A 380 -43.12 30.65 -57.01
N SER A 381 -43.53 29.63 -57.73
CA SER A 381 -43.27 29.49 -59.17
C SER A 381 -44.59 29.30 -59.92
N ILE A 382 -44.76 30.07 -60.99
CA ILE A 382 -45.93 29.96 -61.89
C ILE A 382 -45.66 28.81 -62.82
N GLN A 383 -46.50 27.78 -62.82
CA GLN A 383 -46.36 26.56 -63.63
C GLN A 383 -47.11 26.64 -64.97
N SER A 384 -48.27 27.22 -64.96
CA SER A 384 -49.03 27.44 -66.20
C SER A 384 -49.91 28.71 -66.05
N THR A 385 -50.15 29.38 -67.17
CA THR A 385 -51.04 30.54 -67.24
C THR A 385 -51.93 30.38 -68.50
N ASP A 386 -53.22 30.25 -68.29
CA ASP A 386 -54.17 30.06 -69.41
C ASP A 386 -55.15 31.24 -69.37
N LYS A 387 -55.46 31.78 -70.55
CA LYS A 387 -56.47 32.84 -70.70
C LYS A 387 -57.81 32.21 -71.02
N VAL A 388 -58.77 32.43 -70.09
CA VAL A 388 -60.12 31.94 -70.21
C VAL A 388 -61.04 33.13 -70.19
N ASP A 389 -61.68 33.42 -71.34
CA ASP A 389 -62.51 34.63 -71.51
C ASP A 389 -61.74 35.95 -71.32
N ASP A 390 -62.14 36.77 -70.39
CA ASP A 390 -61.53 38.08 -70.07
C ASP A 390 -60.66 38.00 -68.81
N ARG A 391 -60.41 36.79 -68.26
CA ARG A 391 -59.59 36.52 -67.05
C ARG A 391 -58.49 35.55 -67.29
N ILE A 392 -57.47 35.56 -66.42
CA ILE A 392 -56.31 34.70 -66.47
C ILE A 392 -56.37 33.73 -65.32
N THR A 393 -56.29 32.42 -65.61
CA THR A 393 -56.15 31.37 -64.61
C THR A 393 -54.71 30.89 -64.58
N SER A 394 -54.03 31.00 -63.44
CA SER A 394 -52.66 30.58 -63.25
C SER A 394 -52.54 29.53 -62.12
N ARG A 395 -51.63 28.58 -62.32
CA ARG A 395 -51.23 27.60 -61.30
C ARG A 395 -49.93 28.04 -60.69
N ILE A 396 -49.92 28.31 -59.39
CA ILE A 396 -48.76 28.72 -58.62
C ILE A 396 -48.39 27.57 -57.71
N GLN A 397 -47.14 27.17 -57.74
CA GLN A 397 -46.56 26.17 -56.87
C GLN A 397 -45.72 26.89 -55.81
N ILE A 398 -45.99 26.60 -54.54
CA ILE A 398 -45.26 27.19 -53.40
C ILE A 398 -44.48 26.07 -52.70
N ARG A 399 -43.19 26.28 -52.52
CA ARG A 399 -42.27 25.37 -51.81
C ARG A 399 -41.48 26.15 -50.75
N GLU A 400 -40.98 25.48 -49.76
CA GLU A 400 -40.04 26.06 -48.81
C GLU A 400 -38.70 26.38 -49.50
N ALA A 401 -38.12 27.55 -49.21
CA ALA A 401 -36.82 27.94 -49.75
C ALA A 401 -35.74 27.07 -49.15
N GLY A 402 -35.18 26.17 -49.95
CA GLY A 402 -34.10 25.25 -49.53
C GLY A 402 -34.49 23.79 -49.43
N SER A 403 -35.67 23.36 -49.83
CA SER A 403 -36.09 21.96 -49.95
C SER A 403 -35.91 21.40 -51.37
#